data_d83c0e018efac1a40cb3637db027ed7b
#
_entry.id   d83c0e018efac1a40cb3637db027ed7b
#
_cell.length_a   1.000
_cell.length_b   1.000
_cell.length_c   1.000
_cell.angle_alpha   90.00
_cell.angle_beta   90.00
_cell.angle_gamma   90.00
#
_symmetry.space_group_name_H-M   'P 1'
#
loop_
_entity.id
_entity.type
_entity.pdbx_description
1 polymer ?
#
loop_
_entity_poly.entity_id
_entity_poly.type
_entity_poly.pdbx_seq_one_letter_code
_entity_poly.pdbx_strand_id
1 'polypeptide(L)'
;MSDSAANNILSIYRRHADAFASQRSRALFEKSWLDKFITVMGGQGSIVDIGCGNGQPIAGYFIQQGFQLTGIDGSPAMLARARHSFPAQRWLEQDMRELVLNETFDGLIAWDSFFHLTQQDQQKMFPIFDRLSHPGSALMFTSGTDNGIAMGQFEDEPLFHASLAPDEYRALLSAHGFAVVEMMMEDPHCAGHTIWLAQKTG
;
A
#
# COMPACT_ATOMS: atom_id res chain seq x y z
N MET A 1 -20.65 4.69 -12.90
CA MET A 1 -20.59 3.24 -12.57
C MET A 1 -19.25 2.86 -11.95
N SER A 2 -18.09 3.37 -12.42
CA SER A 2 -16.76 3.12 -11.83
C SER A 2 -16.65 3.55 -10.36
N ASP A 3 -17.15 4.76 -10.02
CA ASP A 3 -17.03 5.30 -8.67
C ASP A 3 -17.82 4.50 -7.63
N SER A 4 -18.97 3.92 -8.01
CA SER A 4 -19.73 3.07 -7.10
C SER A 4 -19.02 1.75 -6.81
N ALA A 5 -18.32 1.16 -7.79
CA ALA A 5 -17.54 -0.05 -7.61
C ALA A 5 -16.31 0.20 -6.74
N ALA A 6 -15.57 1.30 -6.97
CA ALA A 6 -14.45 1.70 -6.13
C ALA A 6 -14.88 1.97 -4.68
N ASN A 7 -16.02 2.63 -4.48
CA ASN A 7 -16.55 2.90 -3.14
C ASN A 7 -17.05 1.63 -2.41
N ASN A 8 -17.33 0.55 -3.12
CA ASN A 8 -17.74 -0.72 -2.53
C ASN A 8 -16.57 -1.57 -2.00
N ILE A 9 -15.34 -1.25 -2.37
CA ILE A 9 -14.15 -2.04 -2.00
C ILE A 9 -14.03 -2.25 -0.49
N LEU A 10 -14.12 -1.19 0.30
CA LEU A 10 -14.07 -1.31 1.77
C LEU A 10 -15.18 -2.20 2.31
N SER A 11 -16.38 -2.15 1.71
CA SER A 11 -17.50 -2.98 2.10
C SER A 11 -17.24 -4.46 1.79
N ILE A 12 -16.62 -4.78 0.65
CA ILE A 12 -16.21 -6.15 0.29
C ILE A 12 -15.24 -6.70 1.32
N TYR A 13 -14.16 -5.99 1.60
CA TYR A 13 -13.16 -6.42 2.58
C TYR A 13 -13.69 -6.50 4.02
N ARG A 14 -14.68 -5.67 4.39
CA ARG A 14 -15.37 -5.79 5.68
C ARG A 14 -16.18 -7.08 5.79
N ARG A 15 -16.90 -7.46 4.73
CA ARG A 15 -17.71 -8.69 4.71
C ARG A 15 -16.86 -9.95 4.64
N HIS A 16 -15.77 -9.90 3.88
CA HIS A 16 -14.98 -11.09 3.54
C HIS A 16 -13.59 -11.12 4.22
N ALA A 17 -13.44 -10.43 5.36
CA ALA A 17 -12.17 -10.37 6.08
C ALA A 17 -11.61 -11.76 6.47
N ASP A 18 -12.49 -12.72 6.77
CA ASP A 18 -12.12 -14.09 7.12
C ASP A 18 -11.61 -14.86 5.91
N ALA A 19 -12.30 -14.76 4.79
CA ALA A 19 -11.91 -15.36 3.52
C ALA A 19 -10.56 -14.79 3.07
N PHE A 20 -10.39 -13.47 3.09
CA PHE A 20 -9.13 -12.82 2.77
C PHE A 20 -7.99 -13.34 3.64
N ALA A 21 -8.17 -13.37 4.96
CA ALA A 21 -7.13 -13.81 5.89
C ALA A 21 -6.75 -15.29 5.71
N SER A 22 -7.70 -16.14 5.27
CA SER A 22 -7.44 -17.56 5.00
C SER A 22 -6.80 -17.82 3.65
N GLN A 23 -7.12 -17.02 2.64
CA GLN A 23 -6.66 -17.19 1.25
C GLN A 23 -5.34 -16.45 0.97
N ARG A 24 -5.05 -15.35 1.72
CA ARG A 24 -3.80 -14.60 1.56
C ARG A 24 -2.60 -15.51 1.78
N SER A 25 -1.76 -15.63 0.74
CA SER A 25 -0.52 -16.37 0.83
C SER A 25 0.35 -15.84 1.97
N ARG A 26 0.92 -16.75 2.76
CA ARG A 26 1.95 -16.41 3.77
C ARG A 26 3.36 -16.52 3.21
N ALA A 27 3.52 -16.97 1.98
CA ALA A 27 4.80 -16.94 1.29
C ALA A 27 5.14 -15.47 1.01
N LEU A 28 6.27 -15.02 1.53
CA LEU A 28 6.74 -13.64 1.41
C LEU A 28 7.49 -13.48 0.06
N PHE A 29 6.78 -13.60 -1.06
CA PHE A 29 7.38 -13.40 -2.39
C PHE A 29 7.79 -11.94 -2.62
N GLU A 30 7.25 -11.02 -1.84
CA GLU A 30 7.60 -9.60 -1.80
C GLU A 30 8.98 -9.31 -1.17
N LYS A 31 9.58 -10.29 -0.49
CA LYS A 31 10.76 -10.10 0.37
C LYS A 31 11.90 -9.31 -0.28
N SER A 32 12.23 -9.60 -1.53
CA SER A 32 13.32 -8.90 -2.22
C SER A 32 13.05 -7.39 -2.36
N TRP A 33 11.80 -7.01 -2.57
CA TRP A 33 11.37 -5.61 -2.64
C TRP A 33 11.31 -4.96 -1.27
N LEU A 34 10.86 -5.69 -0.25
CA LEU A 34 10.86 -5.21 1.14
C LEU A 34 12.30 -4.96 1.63
N ASP A 35 13.26 -5.81 1.27
CA ASP A 35 14.67 -5.63 1.59
C ASP A 35 15.27 -4.38 0.90
N LYS A 36 14.93 -4.16 -0.38
CA LYS A 36 15.31 -2.93 -1.10
C LYS A 36 14.69 -1.69 -0.45
N PHE A 37 13.41 -1.76 -0.10
CA PHE A 37 12.71 -0.67 0.59
C PHE A 37 13.40 -0.32 1.91
N ILE A 38 13.73 -1.31 2.75
CA ILE A 38 14.49 -1.12 3.98
C ILE A 38 15.85 -0.44 3.70
N THR A 39 16.53 -0.85 2.64
CA THR A 39 17.82 -0.25 2.25
C THR A 39 17.66 1.23 1.86
N VAL A 40 16.64 1.56 1.08
CA VAL A 40 16.36 2.93 0.62
C VAL A 40 16.00 3.85 1.78
N MET A 41 15.25 3.36 2.79
CA MET A 41 14.91 4.14 3.99
C MET A 41 16.03 4.21 5.04
N GLY A 42 17.20 3.62 4.81
CA GLY A 42 18.34 3.71 5.72
C GLY A 42 18.42 2.62 6.80
N GLY A 43 17.64 1.56 6.69
CA GLY A 43 17.77 0.34 7.50
C GLY A 43 17.12 0.37 8.89
N GLN A 44 16.52 1.48 9.30
CA GLN A 44 15.84 1.63 10.60
C GLN A 44 14.77 2.72 10.52
N GLY A 45 13.91 2.79 11.54
CA GLY A 45 12.93 3.86 11.67
C GLY A 45 11.48 3.37 11.75
N SER A 46 10.57 4.24 11.37
CA SER A 46 9.11 4.03 11.41
C SER A 46 8.54 3.80 10.01
N ILE A 47 7.58 2.90 9.92
CA ILE A 47 6.90 2.56 8.67
C ILE A 47 5.39 2.78 8.81
N VAL A 48 4.77 3.40 7.81
CA VAL A 48 3.32 3.39 7.65
C VAL A 48 2.91 2.45 6.51
N ASP A 49 2.02 1.50 6.81
CA ASP A 49 1.43 0.55 5.86
C ASP A 49 -0.01 0.98 5.56
N ILE A 50 -0.25 1.50 4.35
CA ILE A 50 -1.51 2.13 3.93
C ILE A 50 -2.34 1.11 3.14
N GLY A 51 -3.44 0.67 3.73
CA GLY A 51 -4.21 -0.48 3.28
C GLY A 51 -3.59 -1.78 3.78
N CYS A 52 -3.17 -1.79 5.06
CA CYS A 52 -2.40 -2.88 5.66
C CYS A 52 -3.16 -4.21 5.81
N GLY A 53 -4.48 -4.21 5.62
CA GLY A 53 -5.31 -5.39 5.83
C GLY A 53 -5.14 -5.98 7.23
N ASN A 54 -4.91 -7.29 7.30
CA ASN A 54 -4.68 -8.02 8.56
C ASN A 54 -3.21 -7.98 9.04
N GLY A 55 -2.34 -7.20 8.39
CA GLY A 55 -0.92 -7.06 8.72
C GLY A 55 -0.02 -8.21 8.24
N GLN A 56 -0.57 -9.20 7.50
CA GLN A 56 0.19 -10.34 7.01
C GLN A 56 0.27 -10.37 5.48
N PRO A 57 1.42 -10.76 4.88
CA PRO A 57 2.69 -11.07 5.53
C PRO A 57 3.60 -9.84 5.73
N ILE A 58 3.32 -8.70 5.09
CA ILE A 58 4.22 -7.55 4.90
C ILE A 58 4.50 -6.84 6.23
N ALA A 59 3.45 -6.38 6.95
CA ALA A 59 3.65 -5.74 8.25
C ALA A 59 4.34 -6.70 9.23
N GLY A 60 3.98 -7.99 9.21
CA GLY A 60 4.65 -9.01 10.01
C GLY A 60 6.15 -9.10 9.74
N TYR A 61 6.56 -8.98 8.48
CA TYR A 61 7.97 -8.96 8.10
C TYR A 61 8.71 -7.76 8.70
N PHE A 62 8.21 -6.54 8.52
CA PHE A 62 8.83 -5.35 9.09
C PHE A 62 8.92 -5.39 10.62
N ILE A 63 7.87 -5.87 11.28
CA ILE A 63 7.86 -6.03 12.74
C ILE A 63 8.94 -7.03 13.20
N GLN A 64 9.13 -8.15 12.50
CA GLN A 64 10.19 -9.13 12.79
C GLN A 64 11.59 -8.55 12.57
N GLN A 65 11.75 -7.59 11.64
CA GLN A 65 13.01 -6.85 11.45
C GLN A 65 13.23 -5.74 12.50
N GLY A 66 12.29 -5.51 13.41
CA GLY A 66 12.42 -4.55 14.51
C GLY A 66 11.89 -3.14 14.19
N PHE A 67 11.19 -2.94 13.08
CA PHE A 67 10.61 -1.64 12.74
C PHE A 67 9.37 -1.33 13.59
N GLN A 68 9.20 -0.04 13.90
CA GLN A 68 7.94 0.49 14.41
C GLN A 68 6.96 0.65 13.24
N LEU A 69 5.78 0.02 13.35
CA LEU A 69 4.82 0.02 12.26
C LEU A 69 3.50 0.67 12.69
N THR A 70 3.00 1.55 11.85
CA THR A 70 1.62 2.07 11.91
C THR A 70 0.85 1.50 10.72
N GLY A 71 -0.16 0.68 10.97
CA GLY A 71 -1.03 0.15 9.91
C GLY A 71 -2.32 0.96 9.80
N ILE A 72 -2.70 1.30 8.56
CA ILE A 72 -3.93 2.02 8.21
C ILE A 72 -4.80 1.12 7.36
N ASP A 73 -6.05 0.94 7.73
CA ASP A 73 -7.03 0.22 6.91
C ASP A 73 -8.45 0.74 7.17
N GLY A 74 -9.30 0.71 6.17
CA GLY A 74 -10.70 1.10 6.29
C GLY A 74 -11.62 -0.02 6.80
N SER A 75 -11.09 -1.22 7.04
CA SER A 75 -11.84 -2.38 7.53
C SER A 75 -11.54 -2.66 9.00
N PRO A 76 -12.49 -2.41 9.94
CA PRO A 76 -12.29 -2.73 11.34
C PRO A 76 -12.08 -4.24 11.59
N ALA A 77 -12.65 -5.10 10.74
CA ALA A 77 -12.47 -6.55 10.82
C ALA A 77 -11.03 -6.98 10.50
N MET A 78 -10.40 -6.34 9.49
CA MET A 78 -8.98 -6.55 9.18
C MET A 78 -8.09 -6.08 10.33
N LEU A 79 -8.34 -4.87 10.84
CA LEU A 79 -7.56 -4.31 11.93
C LEU A 79 -7.71 -5.08 13.25
N ALA A 80 -8.86 -5.69 13.53
CA ALA A 80 -9.03 -6.55 14.68
C ALA A 80 -8.05 -7.75 14.62
N ARG A 81 -7.84 -8.31 13.44
CA ARG A 81 -6.88 -9.41 13.22
C ARG A 81 -5.43 -8.93 13.35
N ALA A 82 -5.12 -7.75 12.78
CA ALA A 82 -3.80 -7.15 12.90
C ALA A 82 -3.45 -6.87 14.37
N ARG A 83 -4.38 -6.29 15.15
CA ARG A 83 -4.22 -6.06 16.60
C ARG A 83 -4.04 -7.36 17.38
N HIS A 84 -4.76 -8.41 17.01
CA HIS A 84 -4.60 -9.72 17.64
C HIS A 84 -3.21 -10.31 17.38
N SER A 85 -2.72 -10.22 16.12
CA SER A 85 -1.42 -10.78 15.73
C SER A 85 -0.23 -9.94 16.23
N PHE A 86 -0.39 -8.63 16.28
CA PHE A 86 0.69 -7.68 16.61
C PHE A 86 0.18 -6.58 17.56
N PRO A 87 -0.13 -6.91 18.83
CA PRO A 87 -0.77 -5.98 19.76
C PRO A 87 0.12 -4.79 20.18
N ALA A 88 1.43 -4.88 19.95
CA ALA A 88 2.37 -3.81 20.28
C ALA A 88 2.46 -2.72 19.20
N GLN A 89 1.84 -2.93 18.03
CA GLN A 89 1.86 -1.98 16.93
C GLN A 89 0.62 -1.09 16.91
N ARG A 90 0.71 0.01 16.19
CA ARG A 90 -0.38 0.98 16.06
C ARG A 90 -1.24 0.65 14.83
N TRP A 91 -2.54 0.47 15.03
CA TRP A 91 -3.49 0.13 13.97
C TRP A 91 -4.64 1.13 13.99
N LEU A 92 -4.81 1.89 12.88
CA LEU A 92 -5.76 2.98 12.77
C LEU A 92 -6.81 2.68 11.71
N GLU A 93 -8.07 2.84 12.08
CA GLU A 93 -9.19 2.75 11.13
C GLU A 93 -9.37 4.11 10.45
N GLN A 94 -8.91 4.21 9.21
CA GLN A 94 -9.08 5.39 8.37
C GLN A 94 -9.20 4.99 6.90
N ASP A 95 -9.97 5.76 6.15
CA ASP A 95 -9.92 5.72 4.69
C ASP A 95 -8.63 6.41 4.23
N MET A 96 -7.83 5.74 3.39
CA MET A 96 -6.55 6.30 2.93
C MET A 96 -6.73 7.61 2.17
N ARG A 97 -7.89 7.84 1.53
CA ARG A 97 -8.23 9.07 0.81
C ARG A 97 -8.34 10.30 1.71
N GLU A 98 -8.66 10.07 2.98
CA GLU A 98 -8.86 11.11 4.01
C GLU A 98 -7.80 11.04 5.11
N LEU A 99 -6.70 10.33 4.85
CA LEU A 99 -5.67 10.06 5.85
C LEU A 99 -5.00 11.35 6.32
N VAL A 100 -5.12 11.64 7.62
CA VAL A 100 -4.47 12.77 8.29
C VAL A 100 -3.73 12.26 9.52
N LEU A 101 -2.41 12.33 9.46
CA LEU A 101 -1.51 12.08 10.60
C LEU A 101 -0.58 13.29 10.72
N ASN A 102 -0.29 13.69 11.97
CA ASN A 102 0.59 14.83 12.28
C ASN A 102 2.03 14.35 12.57
N GLU A 103 2.51 13.43 11.77
CA GLU A 103 3.82 12.81 11.89
C GLU A 103 4.32 12.38 10.52
N THR A 104 5.62 12.17 10.38
CA THR A 104 6.27 11.65 9.18
C THR A 104 6.89 10.30 9.48
N PHE A 105 7.12 9.51 8.43
CA PHE A 105 7.64 8.15 8.49
C PHE A 105 8.89 8.03 7.62
N ASP A 106 9.79 7.14 8.01
CA ASP A 106 10.98 6.79 7.22
C ASP A 106 10.61 5.91 6.02
N GLY A 107 9.52 5.17 6.13
CA GLY A 107 8.99 4.34 5.04
C GLY A 107 7.47 4.40 4.92
N LEU A 108 6.98 4.52 3.68
CA LEU A 108 5.57 4.48 3.31
C LEU A 108 5.35 3.32 2.34
N ILE A 109 4.41 2.43 2.64
CA ILE A 109 4.07 1.33 1.75
C ILE A 109 2.56 1.30 1.51
N ALA A 110 2.15 1.06 0.25
CA ALA A 110 0.77 0.87 -0.17
C ALA A 110 0.70 -0.34 -1.12
N TRP A 111 0.81 -1.54 -0.54
CA TRP A 111 0.88 -2.80 -1.28
C TRP A 111 -0.50 -3.43 -1.43
N ASP A 112 -0.87 -3.81 -2.64
CA ASP A 112 -2.16 -4.42 -3.00
C ASP A 112 -3.38 -3.66 -2.45
N SER A 113 -3.28 -2.34 -2.36
CA SER A 113 -4.32 -1.48 -1.79
C SER A 113 -4.62 -0.24 -2.63
N PHE A 114 -3.59 0.47 -3.04
CA PHE A 114 -3.66 1.74 -3.74
C PHE A 114 -4.42 1.66 -5.07
N PHE A 115 -4.27 0.58 -5.82
CA PHE A 115 -4.94 0.36 -7.09
C PHE A 115 -6.46 0.08 -6.99
N HIS A 116 -7.01 -0.05 -5.79
CA HIS A 116 -8.47 -0.09 -5.57
C HIS A 116 -9.12 1.29 -5.59
N LEU A 117 -8.34 2.35 -5.58
CA LEU A 117 -8.82 3.72 -5.71
C LEU A 117 -9.12 4.06 -7.18
N THR A 118 -10.07 4.99 -7.40
CA THR A 118 -10.23 5.58 -8.72
C THR A 118 -8.94 6.29 -9.15
N GLN A 119 -8.72 6.48 -10.45
CA GLN A 119 -7.57 7.22 -10.96
C GLN A 119 -7.45 8.61 -10.33
N GLN A 120 -8.57 9.32 -10.17
CA GLN A 120 -8.61 10.63 -9.52
C GLN A 120 -8.20 10.55 -8.04
N ASP A 121 -8.62 9.53 -7.32
CA ASP A 121 -8.25 9.37 -5.92
C ASP A 121 -6.80 8.92 -5.76
N GLN A 122 -6.27 8.13 -6.70
CA GLN A 122 -4.84 7.83 -6.76
C GLN A 122 -4.00 9.10 -6.90
N GLN A 123 -4.39 10.03 -7.78
CA GLN A 123 -3.71 11.33 -7.92
C GLN A 123 -3.70 12.12 -6.59
N LYS A 124 -4.79 12.08 -5.81
CA LYS A 124 -4.90 12.76 -4.51
C LYS A 124 -4.06 12.10 -3.40
N MET A 125 -3.62 10.86 -3.60
CA MET A 125 -2.74 10.20 -2.61
C MET A 125 -1.32 10.77 -2.61
N PHE A 126 -0.82 11.32 -3.71
CA PHE A 126 0.56 11.83 -3.77
C PHE A 126 0.81 13.02 -2.81
N PRO A 127 -0.08 14.02 -2.67
CA PRO A 127 0.02 15.01 -1.60
C PRO A 127 -0.03 14.39 -0.18
N ILE A 128 -0.72 13.26 -0.01
CA ILE A 128 -0.75 12.54 1.28
C ILE A 128 0.59 11.87 1.53
N PHE A 129 1.16 11.17 0.56
CA PHE A 129 2.50 10.57 0.65
C PHE A 129 3.57 11.63 0.95
N ASP A 130 3.51 12.79 0.26
CA ASP A 130 4.39 13.93 0.50
C ASP A 130 4.32 14.39 1.96
N ARG A 131 3.13 14.67 2.48
CA ARG A 131 2.91 15.14 3.85
C ARG A 131 3.37 14.15 4.92
N LEU A 132 3.29 12.85 4.64
CA LEU A 132 3.70 11.78 5.56
C LEU A 132 5.18 11.42 5.47
N SER A 133 5.94 12.06 4.59
CA SER A 133 7.36 11.79 4.35
C SER A 133 8.24 12.96 4.76
N HIS A 134 9.52 12.69 4.91
CA HIS A 134 10.60 13.67 5.06
C HIS A 134 11.74 13.31 4.09
N PRO A 135 12.71 14.18 3.83
CA PRO A 135 13.86 13.86 2.99
C PRO A 135 14.54 12.54 3.41
N GLY A 136 14.71 11.64 2.46
CA GLY A 136 15.24 10.29 2.70
C GLY A 136 14.19 9.20 2.88
N SER A 137 12.92 9.53 3.14
CA SER A 137 11.84 8.53 3.27
C SER A 137 11.69 7.69 2.00
N ALA A 138 11.47 6.39 2.16
CA ALA A 138 11.13 5.49 1.06
C ALA A 138 9.61 5.44 0.85
N LEU A 139 9.18 5.36 -0.41
CA LEU A 139 7.79 5.10 -0.80
C LEU A 139 7.76 3.87 -1.71
N MET A 140 6.92 2.89 -1.39
CA MET A 140 6.68 1.73 -2.24
C MET A 140 5.19 1.48 -2.44
N PHE A 141 4.76 1.27 -3.68
CA PHE A 141 3.37 0.91 -3.99
C PHE A 141 3.28 -0.01 -5.21
N THR A 142 2.14 -0.69 -5.34
CA THR A 142 1.81 -1.52 -6.50
C THR A 142 0.76 -0.85 -7.38
N SER A 143 0.82 -1.10 -8.68
CA SER A 143 -0.14 -0.59 -9.68
C SER A 143 -0.41 -1.63 -10.77
N GLY A 144 -1.30 -1.33 -11.70
CA GLY A 144 -1.34 -2.00 -13.01
C GLY A 144 -0.26 -1.48 -13.94
N THR A 145 -0.20 -2.04 -15.15
CA THR A 145 0.82 -1.73 -16.16
C THR A 145 0.52 -0.46 -16.96
N ASP A 146 -0.77 -0.15 -17.14
CA ASP A 146 -1.25 0.90 -18.04
C ASP A 146 -2.39 1.70 -17.43
N ASN A 147 -2.68 2.85 -18.05
CA ASN A 147 -3.85 3.65 -17.71
C ASN A 147 -5.13 2.88 -18.04
N GLY A 148 -5.94 2.57 -17.04
CA GLY A 148 -7.19 1.86 -17.28
C GLY A 148 -7.90 1.44 -16.00
N ILE A 149 -9.02 0.74 -16.23
CA ILE A 149 -9.83 0.12 -15.18
C ILE A 149 -9.93 -1.37 -15.50
N ALA A 150 -9.72 -2.21 -14.52
CA ALA A 150 -9.92 -3.64 -14.60
C ALA A 150 -10.89 -4.09 -13.49
N MET A 151 -11.70 -5.07 -13.79
CA MET A 151 -12.58 -5.69 -12.80
C MET A 151 -12.08 -7.10 -12.50
N GLY A 152 -11.58 -7.27 -11.29
CA GLY A 152 -11.29 -8.59 -10.74
C GLY A 152 -12.53 -9.19 -10.07
N GLN A 153 -12.32 -10.26 -9.32
CA GLN A 153 -13.35 -10.92 -8.52
C GLN A 153 -12.75 -11.39 -7.20
N PHE A 154 -13.52 -11.20 -6.12
CA PHE A 154 -13.21 -11.75 -4.81
C PHE A 154 -14.51 -12.21 -4.13
N GLU A 155 -14.61 -13.48 -3.73
CA GLU A 155 -15.78 -14.07 -3.09
C GLU A 155 -17.10 -13.76 -3.88
N ASP A 156 -17.08 -14.00 -5.19
CA ASP A 156 -18.18 -13.74 -6.12
C ASP A 156 -18.61 -12.26 -6.25
N GLU A 157 -17.87 -11.32 -5.64
CA GLU A 157 -18.09 -9.89 -5.79
C GLU A 157 -17.09 -9.24 -6.76
N PRO A 158 -17.54 -8.28 -7.58
CA PRO A 158 -16.64 -7.59 -8.51
C PRO A 158 -15.64 -6.70 -7.75
N LEU A 159 -14.35 -6.92 -7.98
CA LEU A 159 -13.26 -6.19 -7.34
C LEU A 159 -12.71 -5.13 -8.30
N PHE A 160 -12.92 -3.87 -7.97
CA PHE A 160 -12.47 -2.73 -8.77
C PHE A 160 -10.96 -2.54 -8.66
N HIS A 161 -10.31 -2.38 -9.82
CA HIS A 161 -8.91 -1.97 -9.95
C HIS A 161 -8.81 -0.84 -10.97
N ALA A 162 -7.94 0.12 -10.70
CA ALA A 162 -7.56 1.15 -11.66
C ALA A 162 -6.08 1.45 -11.58
N SER A 163 -5.54 2.01 -12.65
CA SER A 163 -4.17 2.50 -12.69
C SER A 163 -4.07 3.74 -13.56
N LEU A 164 -3.07 4.56 -13.28
CA LEU A 164 -2.60 5.64 -14.14
C LEU A 164 -1.55 5.09 -15.12
N ALA A 165 -1.24 5.85 -16.17
CA ALA A 165 -0.11 5.54 -17.03
C ALA A 165 1.22 5.63 -16.25
N PRO A 166 2.24 4.82 -16.58
CA PRO A 166 3.54 4.87 -15.91
C PRO A 166 4.18 6.27 -15.91
N ASP A 167 4.07 7.01 -17.01
CA ASP A 167 4.61 8.37 -17.09
C ASP A 167 3.86 9.35 -16.17
N GLU A 168 2.58 9.12 -15.94
CA GLU A 168 1.78 9.93 -15.01
C GLU A 168 2.21 9.67 -13.56
N TYR A 169 2.44 8.40 -13.17
CA TYR A 169 3.02 8.09 -11.86
C TYR A 169 4.38 8.74 -11.67
N ARG A 170 5.26 8.74 -12.70
CA ARG A 170 6.57 9.42 -12.64
C ARG A 170 6.43 10.93 -12.47
N ALA A 171 5.50 11.55 -13.19
CA ALA A 171 5.23 12.97 -13.08
C ALA A 171 4.70 13.35 -11.67
N LEU A 172 3.77 12.55 -11.12
CA LEU A 172 3.22 12.77 -9.78
C LEU A 172 4.28 12.58 -8.70
N LEU A 173 5.10 11.53 -8.79
CA LEU A 173 6.22 11.31 -7.86
C LEU A 173 7.18 12.51 -7.89
N SER A 174 7.59 12.95 -9.07
CA SER A 174 8.50 14.10 -9.24
C SER A 174 7.90 15.39 -8.70
N ALA A 175 6.62 15.65 -8.99
CA ALA A 175 5.91 16.84 -8.52
C ALA A 175 5.82 16.93 -6.99
N HIS A 176 5.86 15.79 -6.31
CA HIS A 176 5.82 15.68 -4.85
C HIS A 176 7.18 15.35 -4.23
N GLY A 177 8.28 15.61 -4.95
CA GLY A 177 9.65 15.50 -4.44
C GLY A 177 10.14 14.07 -4.24
N PHE A 178 9.60 13.09 -4.95
CA PHE A 178 10.09 11.72 -4.96
C PHE A 178 10.86 11.42 -6.24
N ALA A 179 12.05 10.83 -6.10
CA ALA A 179 12.80 10.24 -7.19
C ALA A 179 12.52 8.74 -7.27
N VAL A 180 12.20 8.23 -8.45
CA VAL A 180 12.05 6.78 -8.67
C VAL A 180 13.42 6.12 -8.54
N VAL A 181 13.56 5.19 -7.59
CA VAL A 181 14.76 4.38 -7.38
C VAL A 181 14.71 3.15 -8.29
N GLU A 182 13.57 2.46 -8.32
CA GLU A 182 13.36 1.29 -9.16
C GLU A 182 11.88 1.17 -9.50
N MET A 183 11.60 0.71 -10.69
CA MET A 183 10.25 0.35 -11.13
C MET A 183 10.34 -0.90 -11.99
N MET A 184 9.49 -1.87 -11.71
CA MET A 184 9.41 -3.10 -12.51
C MET A 184 7.95 -3.42 -12.83
N MET A 185 7.67 -3.59 -14.10
CA MET A 185 6.39 -4.08 -14.58
C MET A 185 6.35 -5.60 -14.49
N GLU A 186 5.26 -6.13 -13.95
CA GLU A 186 4.94 -7.56 -13.94
C GLU A 186 6.12 -8.44 -13.49
N ASP A 187 6.74 -8.10 -12.35
CA ASP A 187 7.90 -8.84 -11.84
C ASP A 187 7.57 -10.33 -11.67
N PRO A 188 8.19 -11.22 -12.48
CA PRO A 188 7.90 -12.66 -12.43
C PRO A 188 8.33 -13.31 -11.11
N HIS A 189 9.24 -12.67 -10.36
CA HIS A 189 9.70 -13.14 -9.05
C HIS A 189 8.83 -12.62 -7.90
N CYS A 190 7.92 -11.69 -8.21
CA CYS A 190 7.00 -11.09 -7.25
C CYS A 190 5.53 -11.22 -7.71
N ALA A 191 5.14 -12.44 -8.08
CA ALA A 191 3.79 -12.82 -8.50
C ALA A 191 3.19 -11.94 -9.62
N GLY A 192 4.02 -11.38 -10.50
CA GLY A 192 3.59 -10.53 -11.61
C GLY A 192 3.17 -9.12 -11.20
N HIS A 193 3.57 -8.65 -10.01
CA HIS A 193 3.25 -7.29 -9.60
C HIS A 193 4.04 -6.25 -10.38
N THR A 194 3.39 -5.13 -10.69
CA THR A 194 4.04 -3.89 -11.12
C THR A 194 4.34 -3.05 -9.88
N ILE A 195 5.61 -2.82 -9.61
CA ILE A 195 6.09 -2.28 -8.33
C ILE A 195 6.87 -1.00 -8.55
N TRP A 196 6.59 -0.03 -7.71
CA TRP A 196 7.26 1.26 -7.65
C TRP A 196 7.99 1.41 -6.34
N LEU A 197 9.27 1.74 -6.40
CA LEU A 197 10.09 2.13 -5.26
C LEU A 197 10.69 3.51 -5.55
N ALA A 198 10.41 4.46 -4.68
CA ALA A 198 10.86 5.84 -4.79
C ALA A 198 11.42 6.34 -3.47
N GLN A 199 12.21 7.40 -3.52
CA GLN A 199 12.78 8.06 -2.33
C GLN A 199 12.47 9.54 -2.35
N LYS A 200 12.10 10.08 -1.20
CA LYS A 200 11.88 11.51 -0.98
C LYS A 200 13.21 12.26 -1.03
N THR A 201 13.34 13.23 -1.92
CA THR A 201 14.61 13.95 -2.17
C THR A 201 14.69 15.33 -1.50
N GLY A 202 13.57 15.95 -1.21
CA GLY A 202 13.57 17.30 -0.60
C GLY A 202 12.18 17.83 -0.37
#